data_409e55232e2b985ed09376e5ffa2bf8c
#
_entry.id   409e55232e2b985ed09376e5ffa2bf8c
#
_cell.length_a   1.000
_cell.length_b   1.000
_cell.length_c   1.000
_cell.angle_alpha   90.00
_cell.angle_beta   90.00
_cell.angle_gamma   90.00
#
_symmetry.space_group_name_H-M   'P 1'
#
loop_
_entity.id
_entity.type
_entity.pdbx_description
1 polymer ?
#
loop_
_entity_poly.entity_id
_entity_poly.type
_entity_poly.pdbx_seq_one_letter_code
_entity_poly.pdbx_strand_id
1 'polypeptide(L)'
;MQTSDLNSVVEFIFKSIGKNIKLAAPLGLGKPNDLLNALYDHVEKNQDHTLSIFTALSLSPPTVTEDLAARFFTPFKNRQWGESYPILKYYKAAQKDQLPQNIRVHEFYFQAGTALNSKHLQRNYQSVNYTHVAENIYNSDIQVLVQLIAKKETPNGVRYSLSCNPDLTLDVYDIYKRAHKKFMIIGVVHPELPFLEGDAEVGSDFFQAILDTSETN
;
A
#
# COMPACT_ATOMS: atom_id res chain seq x y z
N MET A 1 -12.85 9.86 -9.28
CA MET A 1 -12.56 9.12 -10.52
C MET A 1 -12.75 7.64 -10.26
N GLN A 2 -13.43 6.90 -11.15
CA GLN A 2 -13.50 5.43 -11.10
C GLN A 2 -12.97 4.88 -12.42
N THR A 3 -12.16 3.83 -12.39
CA THR A 3 -11.53 3.24 -13.57
C THR A 3 -11.11 1.80 -13.31
N SER A 4 -11.01 0.99 -14.36
CA SER A 4 -10.39 -0.35 -14.35
C SER A 4 -8.93 -0.33 -14.82
N ASP A 5 -8.43 0.82 -15.29
CA ASP A 5 -7.07 0.96 -15.79
C ASP A 5 -6.11 1.48 -14.72
N LEU A 6 -5.15 0.64 -14.37
CA LEU A 6 -4.11 0.91 -13.40
C LEU A 6 -3.23 2.12 -13.78
N ASN A 7 -2.88 2.25 -15.07
CA ASN A 7 -2.04 3.35 -15.53
C ASN A 7 -2.75 4.69 -15.40
N SER A 8 -4.06 4.74 -15.66
CA SER A 8 -4.87 5.94 -15.45
C SER A 8 -4.83 6.42 -13.99
N VAL A 9 -4.77 5.51 -13.01
CA VAL A 9 -4.63 5.89 -11.58
C VAL A 9 -3.24 6.43 -11.31
N VAL A 10 -2.19 5.83 -11.85
CA VAL A 10 -0.81 6.33 -11.73
C VAL A 10 -0.71 7.75 -12.28
N GLU A 11 -1.18 7.97 -13.51
CA GLU A 11 -1.19 9.30 -14.15
C GLU A 11 -2.00 10.32 -13.35
N PHE A 12 -3.16 9.91 -12.82
CA PHE A 12 -3.99 10.78 -11.98
C PHE A 12 -3.25 11.25 -10.72
N ILE A 13 -2.51 10.35 -10.05
CA ILE A 13 -1.70 10.68 -8.88
C ILE A 13 -0.62 11.72 -9.25
N PHE A 14 0.16 11.47 -10.31
CA PHE A 14 1.22 12.39 -10.74
C PHE A 14 0.66 13.74 -11.22
N LYS A 15 -0.46 13.75 -11.93
CA LYS A 15 -1.14 14.98 -12.36
C LYS A 15 -1.64 15.81 -11.18
N SER A 16 -2.11 15.16 -10.12
CA SER A 16 -2.70 15.83 -8.96
C SER A 16 -1.67 16.33 -7.96
N ILE A 17 -0.56 15.62 -7.79
CA ILE A 17 0.47 15.90 -6.77
C ILE A 17 1.72 16.51 -7.39
N GLY A 18 2.11 16.06 -8.58
CA GLY A 18 3.37 16.44 -9.23
C GLY A 18 4.41 15.32 -9.15
N LYS A 19 5.66 15.66 -9.42
CA LYS A 19 6.76 14.69 -9.58
C LYS A 19 7.29 14.09 -8.26
N ASN A 20 7.02 14.73 -7.14
CA ASN A 20 7.55 14.35 -5.83
C ASN A 20 6.41 13.79 -4.96
N ILE A 21 6.27 12.47 -4.93
CA ILE A 21 5.18 11.80 -4.24
C ILE A 21 5.65 11.28 -2.89
N LYS A 22 4.93 11.68 -1.84
CA LYS A 22 4.99 11.08 -0.51
C LYS A 22 3.69 10.31 -0.27
N LEU A 23 3.79 8.99 -0.20
CA LEU A 23 2.67 8.05 -0.18
C LEU A 23 2.67 7.26 1.12
N ALA A 24 1.47 7.04 1.69
CA ALA A 24 1.26 6.04 2.73
C ALA A 24 0.49 4.83 2.17
N ALA A 25 0.84 3.66 2.68
CA ALA A 25 0.10 2.43 2.45
C ALA A 25 -0.09 1.67 3.78
N PRO A 26 -1.22 0.96 3.99
CA PRO A 26 -1.49 0.21 5.20
C PRO A 26 -0.43 -0.85 5.50
N LEU A 27 -0.41 -1.33 6.73
CA LEU A 27 0.43 -2.48 7.06
C LEU A 27 -0.17 -3.79 6.51
N GLY A 28 0.68 -4.74 6.20
CA GLY A 28 0.28 -6.12 5.86
C GLY A 28 -0.59 -6.22 4.61
N LEU A 29 -1.76 -6.84 4.75
CA LEU A 29 -2.64 -7.23 3.66
C LEU A 29 -3.40 -6.09 2.97
N GLY A 30 -3.52 -4.93 3.59
CA GLY A 30 -4.24 -3.79 2.99
C GLY A 30 -3.50 -3.06 1.88
N LYS A 31 -2.28 -3.50 1.52
CA LYS A 31 -1.47 -2.86 0.47
C LYS A 31 -1.95 -3.24 -0.93
N PRO A 32 -2.22 -2.26 -1.80
CA PRO A 32 -2.48 -2.51 -3.21
C PRO A 32 -1.15 -2.73 -3.95
N ASN A 33 -0.63 -3.96 -3.91
CA ASN A 33 0.71 -4.29 -4.39
C ASN A 33 0.92 -3.93 -5.86
N ASP A 34 -0.08 -4.15 -6.72
CA ASP A 34 0.03 -3.83 -8.16
C ASP A 34 0.14 -2.34 -8.41
N LEU A 35 -0.66 -1.51 -7.69
CA LEU A 35 -0.54 -0.06 -7.79
C LEU A 35 0.80 0.46 -7.25
N LEU A 36 1.27 -0.10 -6.13
CA LEU A 36 2.58 0.25 -5.57
C LEU A 36 3.72 -0.15 -6.52
N ASN A 37 3.62 -1.31 -7.18
CA ASN A 37 4.58 -1.75 -8.18
C ASN A 37 4.55 -0.87 -9.44
N ALA A 38 3.37 -0.44 -9.89
CA ALA A 38 3.25 0.47 -11.04
C ALA A 38 3.84 1.85 -10.75
N LEU A 39 3.62 2.39 -9.55
CA LEU A 39 4.24 3.65 -9.09
C LEU A 39 5.78 3.51 -9.00
N TYR A 40 6.26 2.39 -8.47
CA TYR A 40 7.68 2.08 -8.42
C TYR A 40 8.29 2.07 -9.83
N ASP A 41 7.70 1.32 -10.76
CA ASP A 41 8.18 1.20 -12.15
C ASP A 41 8.16 2.55 -12.88
N HIS A 42 7.16 3.38 -12.61
CA HIS A 42 7.07 4.72 -13.19
C HIS A 42 8.23 5.60 -12.72
N VAL A 43 8.50 5.62 -11.41
CA VAL A 43 9.56 6.47 -10.83
C VAL A 43 10.95 5.92 -11.14
N GLU A 44 11.15 4.61 -11.17
CA GLU A 44 12.41 3.99 -11.56
C GLU A 44 12.83 4.41 -12.98
N LYS A 45 11.88 4.52 -13.91
CA LYS A 45 12.11 4.95 -15.30
C LYS A 45 12.28 6.47 -15.45
N ASN A 46 11.78 7.27 -14.51
CA ASN A 46 11.78 8.72 -14.59
C ASN A 46 12.60 9.32 -13.45
N GLN A 47 13.91 9.56 -13.69
CA GLN A 47 14.85 9.97 -12.66
C GLN A 47 14.61 11.37 -12.06
N ASP A 48 13.78 12.19 -12.70
CA ASP A 48 13.33 13.50 -12.20
C ASP A 48 12.06 13.41 -11.31
N HIS A 49 11.51 12.21 -11.16
CA HIS A 49 10.43 11.89 -10.23
C HIS A 49 11.00 11.30 -8.94
N THR A 50 10.30 11.51 -7.82
CA THR A 50 10.66 10.87 -6.54
C THR A 50 9.45 10.19 -5.91
N LEU A 51 9.69 9.09 -5.21
CA LEU A 51 8.67 8.35 -4.47
C LEU A 51 9.18 8.04 -3.06
N SER A 52 8.45 8.53 -2.06
CA SER A 52 8.68 8.16 -0.67
C SER A 52 7.47 7.36 -0.17
N ILE A 53 7.70 6.12 0.25
CA ILE A 53 6.65 5.20 0.73
C ILE A 53 6.76 5.11 2.25
N PHE A 54 5.69 5.47 2.95
CA PHE A 54 5.54 5.27 4.39
C PHE A 54 4.57 4.10 4.63
N THR A 55 5.03 3.05 5.32
CA THR A 55 4.24 1.83 5.50
C THR A 55 4.75 1.00 6.67
N ALA A 56 4.25 -0.22 6.82
CA ALA A 56 4.76 -1.22 7.75
C ALA A 56 4.48 -2.62 7.22
N LEU A 57 5.24 -3.59 7.72
CA LEU A 57 5.05 -5.01 7.45
C LEU A 57 4.83 -5.30 5.96
N SER A 58 5.81 -4.94 5.14
CA SER A 58 5.82 -5.33 3.73
C SER A 58 6.00 -6.85 3.65
N LEU A 59 4.94 -7.53 3.22
CA LEU A 59 4.92 -8.98 3.16
C LEU A 59 5.63 -9.47 1.89
N SER A 60 6.40 -10.55 2.05
CA SER A 60 7.04 -11.26 0.95
C SER A 60 6.98 -12.76 1.22
N PRO A 61 6.60 -13.58 0.23
CA PRO A 61 6.68 -15.03 0.38
C PRO A 61 8.12 -15.42 0.72
N PRO A 62 8.35 -16.23 1.76
CA PRO A 62 9.69 -16.68 2.09
C PRO A 62 10.25 -17.59 0.99
N THR A 63 11.55 -17.45 0.75
CA THR A 63 12.28 -18.31 -0.20
C THR A 63 13.08 -19.35 0.56
N VAL A 64 12.93 -20.61 0.16
CA VAL A 64 13.70 -21.73 0.71
C VAL A 64 14.46 -22.36 -0.43
N THR A 65 15.78 -22.46 -0.28
CA THR A 65 16.70 -22.94 -1.34
C THR A 65 17.12 -24.41 -1.15
N GLU A 66 17.02 -24.95 0.07
CA GLU A 66 17.38 -26.34 0.37
C GLU A 66 16.24 -27.30 -0.05
N ASP A 67 16.58 -28.36 -0.79
CA ASP A 67 15.61 -29.27 -1.39
C ASP A 67 14.62 -29.87 -0.38
N LEU A 68 15.12 -30.40 0.74
CA LEU A 68 14.27 -31.01 1.77
C LEU A 68 13.34 -29.97 2.43
N ALA A 69 13.86 -28.80 2.74
CA ALA A 69 13.07 -27.70 3.30
C ALA A 69 12.06 -27.16 2.29
N ALA A 70 12.42 -27.08 1.00
CA ALA A 70 11.53 -26.67 -0.07
C ALA A 70 10.35 -27.63 -0.26
N ARG A 71 10.57 -28.92 -0.19
CA ARG A 71 9.49 -29.94 -0.28
C ARG A 71 8.45 -29.78 0.82
N PHE A 72 8.88 -29.49 2.03
CA PHE A 72 7.99 -29.25 3.17
C PHE A 72 7.29 -27.89 3.03
N PHE A 73 8.04 -26.85 2.66
CA PHE A 73 7.58 -25.47 2.73
C PHE A 73 6.72 -25.07 1.52
N THR A 74 6.99 -25.60 0.32
CA THR A 74 6.27 -25.21 -0.91
C THR A 74 4.75 -25.39 -0.82
N PRO A 75 4.21 -26.53 -0.35
CA PRO A 75 2.76 -26.68 -0.18
C PRO A 75 2.15 -25.67 0.79
N PHE A 76 2.86 -25.35 1.89
CA PHE A 76 2.43 -24.35 2.85
C PHE A 76 2.44 -22.95 2.22
N LYS A 77 3.52 -22.59 1.55
CA LYS A 77 3.66 -21.31 0.84
C LYS A 77 2.54 -21.12 -0.19
N ASN A 78 2.28 -22.13 -1.03
CA ASN A 78 1.27 -22.04 -2.08
C ASN A 78 -0.15 -21.90 -1.50
N ARG A 79 -0.44 -22.55 -0.37
CA ARG A 79 -1.72 -22.39 0.32
C ARG A 79 -1.87 -21.01 0.97
N GLN A 80 -0.79 -20.43 1.52
CA GLN A 80 -0.83 -19.16 2.24
C GLN A 80 -0.77 -17.94 1.29
N TRP A 81 -0.01 -18.03 0.21
CA TRP A 81 0.30 -16.91 -0.68
C TRP A 81 -0.32 -17.05 -2.07
N GLY A 82 -0.79 -18.24 -2.44
CA GLY A 82 -1.17 -18.54 -3.81
C GLY A 82 0.05 -18.58 -4.75
N GLU A 83 -0.21 -18.85 -6.02
CA GLU A 83 0.83 -18.92 -7.05
C GLU A 83 1.15 -17.54 -7.64
N SER A 84 0.20 -16.60 -7.59
CA SER A 84 0.24 -15.29 -8.27
C SER A 84 0.38 -14.10 -7.33
N TYR A 85 0.77 -14.28 -6.06
CA TYR A 85 0.92 -13.17 -5.13
C TYR A 85 1.87 -12.09 -5.67
N PRO A 86 1.41 -10.84 -5.86
CA PRO A 86 2.22 -9.80 -6.44
C PRO A 86 3.28 -9.32 -5.45
N ILE A 87 4.53 -9.68 -5.71
CA ILE A 87 5.66 -9.31 -4.85
C ILE A 87 5.90 -7.80 -4.94
N LEU A 88 6.06 -7.13 -3.81
CA LEU A 88 6.42 -5.72 -3.72
C LEU A 88 7.85 -5.48 -4.22
N LYS A 89 7.98 -4.83 -5.38
CA LYS A 89 9.27 -4.54 -6.04
C LYS A 89 10.16 -3.68 -5.16
N TYR A 90 9.59 -2.61 -4.57
CA TYR A 90 10.33 -1.72 -3.69
C TYR A 90 10.92 -2.46 -2.48
N TYR A 91 10.16 -3.41 -1.90
CA TYR A 91 10.61 -4.15 -0.73
C TYR A 91 11.73 -5.13 -1.08
N LYS A 92 11.58 -5.84 -2.21
CA LYS A 92 12.62 -6.73 -2.73
C LYS A 92 13.93 -5.98 -3.02
N ALA A 93 13.83 -4.78 -3.63
CA ALA A 93 14.98 -3.91 -3.89
C ALA A 93 15.59 -3.38 -2.57
N ALA A 94 14.75 -2.95 -1.62
CA ALA A 94 15.20 -2.45 -0.32
C ALA A 94 15.95 -3.52 0.49
N GLN A 95 15.46 -4.76 0.52
CA GLN A 95 16.13 -5.87 1.20
C GLN A 95 17.56 -6.13 0.67
N LYS A 96 17.82 -5.81 -0.59
CA LYS A 96 19.11 -5.98 -1.26
C LYS A 96 19.97 -4.71 -1.29
N ASP A 97 19.54 -3.62 -0.66
CA ASP A 97 20.14 -2.28 -0.80
C ASP A 97 20.27 -1.80 -2.27
N GLN A 98 19.29 -2.18 -3.11
CA GLN A 98 19.25 -1.89 -4.56
C GLN A 98 18.11 -0.94 -4.94
N LEU A 99 17.58 -0.17 -3.99
CA LEU A 99 16.58 0.84 -4.32
C LEU A 99 17.18 1.93 -5.22
N PRO A 100 16.47 2.38 -6.27
CA PRO A 100 16.81 3.57 -7.01
C PRO A 100 16.98 4.78 -6.09
N GLN A 101 17.90 5.69 -6.42
CA GLN A 101 18.23 6.85 -5.56
C GLN A 101 17.04 7.80 -5.35
N ASN A 102 16.10 7.82 -6.27
CA ASN A 102 14.89 8.62 -6.24
C ASN A 102 13.70 7.93 -5.53
N ILE A 103 13.92 6.73 -4.94
CA ILE A 103 12.90 5.99 -4.16
C ILE A 103 13.37 5.81 -2.72
N ARG A 104 12.50 6.09 -1.76
CA ARG A 104 12.72 5.85 -0.33
C ARG A 104 11.57 5.06 0.28
N VAL A 105 11.89 4.18 1.22
CA VAL A 105 10.91 3.37 1.94
C VAL A 105 11.13 3.57 3.44
N HIS A 106 10.08 3.97 4.13
CA HIS A 106 10.05 4.15 5.57
C HIS A 106 9.05 3.15 6.16
N GLU A 107 9.51 2.26 7.01
CA GLU A 107 8.64 1.31 7.68
C GLU A 107 8.72 1.48 9.20
N PHE A 108 7.58 1.40 9.88
CA PHE A 108 7.52 1.45 11.35
C PHE A 108 7.38 0.07 11.99
N TYR A 109 7.31 -1.00 11.20
CA TYR A 109 7.31 -2.37 11.67
C TYR A 109 7.86 -3.32 10.60
N PHE A 110 8.77 -4.19 10.98
CA PHE A 110 9.32 -5.26 10.14
C PHE A 110 8.98 -6.64 10.71
N GLN A 111 8.88 -7.61 9.83
CA GLN A 111 9.02 -8.99 10.25
C GLN A 111 10.42 -9.21 10.83
N ALA A 112 10.52 -9.84 11.99
CA ALA A 112 11.78 -10.05 12.69
C ALA A 112 12.86 -10.66 11.77
N GLY A 113 14.04 -10.06 11.78
CA GLY A 113 15.20 -10.53 11.04
C GLY A 113 15.27 -10.12 9.55
N THR A 114 14.19 -9.59 8.96
CA THR A 114 14.14 -9.32 7.50
C THR A 114 14.98 -8.12 7.06
N ALA A 115 15.27 -7.18 7.96
CA ALA A 115 16.01 -5.96 7.66
C ALA A 115 17.50 -6.02 8.06
N LEU A 116 18.01 -7.14 8.61
CA LEU A 116 19.37 -7.24 9.16
C LEU A 116 20.46 -6.91 8.15
N ASN A 117 20.25 -7.24 6.88
CA ASN A 117 21.25 -7.05 5.82
C ASN A 117 20.96 -5.82 4.94
N SER A 118 19.95 -5.02 5.27
CA SER A 118 19.58 -3.83 4.50
C SER A 118 19.93 -2.56 5.25
N LYS A 119 20.92 -1.82 4.78
CA LYS A 119 21.27 -0.50 5.32
C LYS A 119 20.15 0.50 5.12
N HIS A 120 19.46 0.42 3.96
CA HIS A 120 18.34 1.30 3.65
C HIS A 120 17.21 1.15 4.67
N LEU A 121 16.73 -0.09 4.89
CA LEU A 121 15.63 -0.35 5.81
C LEU A 121 15.99 0.03 7.25
N GLN A 122 17.21 -0.28 7.69
CA GLN A 122 17.67 0.09 9.05
C GLN A 122 17.75 1.61 9.26
N ARG A 123 18.23 2.36 8.28
CA ARG A 123 18.35 3.83 8.38
C ARG A 123 17.02 4.56 8.28
N ASN A 124 16.03 3.98 7.61
CA ASN A 124 14.73 4.58 7.38
C ASN A 124 13.62 3.96 8.24
N TYR A 125 13.99 3.15 9.24
CA TYR A 125 13.04 2.65 10.21
C TYR A 125 12.46 3.79 11.04
N GLN A 126 11.13 3.79 11.18
CA GLN A 126 10.40 4.77 11.97
C GLN A 126 10.02 4.17 13.32
N SER A 127 10.76 4.53 14.38
CA SER A 127 10.43 4.07 15.73
C SER A 127 9.22 4.82 16.27
N VAL A 128 8.03 4.30 16.00
CA VAL A 128 6.77 4.92 16.40
C VAL A 128 5.79 3.85 16.90
N ASN A 129 5.06 4.15 17.97
CA ASN A 129 3.97 3.31 18.43
C ASN A 129 2.79 3.42 17.47
N TYR A 130 2.03 2.34 17.32
CA TYR A 130 0.90 2.29 16.39
C TYR A 130 -0.11 3.43 16.60
N THR A 131 -0.40 3.78 17.85
CA THR A 131 -1.29 4.89 18.22
C THR A 131 -0.82 6.28 17.79
N HIS A 132 0.45 6.45 17.43
CA HIS A 132 1.02 7.71 16.95
C HIS A 132 1.31 7.72 15.45
N VAL A 133 0.99 6.63 14.74
CA VAL A 133 1.30 6.52 13.31
C VAL A 133 0.52 7.53 12.48
N ALA A 134 -0.75 7.79 12.80
CA ALA A 134 -1.55 8.77 12.08
C ALA A 134 -0.96 10.19 12.17
N GLU A 135 -0.50 10.60 13.34
CA GLU A 135 0.19 11.87 13.54
C GLU A 135 1.55 11.89 12.80
N ASN A 136 2.28 10.76 12.80
CA ASN A 136 3.54 10.66 12.09
C ASN A 136 3.35 10.79 10.57
N ILE A 137 2.30 10.19 10.02
CA ILE A 137 1.90 10.33 8.61
C ILE A 137 1.65 11.82 8.29
N TYR A 138 0.88 12.50 9.13
CA TYR A 138 0.58 13.92 8.95
C TYR A 138 1.85 14.80 9.02
N ASN A 139 2.71 14.57 10.03
CA ASN A 139 3.95 15.32 10.23
C ASN A 139 5.01 15.04 9.15
N SER A 140 4.92 13.90 8.46
CA SER A 140 5.76 13.53 7.33
C SER A 140 5.31 14.16 6.00
N ASP A 141 4.24 14.97 6.02
CA ASP A 141 3.65 15.58 4.83
C ASP A 141 3.25 14.57 3.75
N ILE A 142 2.67 13.46 4.16
CA ILE A 142 2.13 12.48 3.22
C ILE A 142 1.00 13.12 2.41
N GLN A 143 0.99 12.91 1.10
CA GLN A 143 0.06 13.55 0.16
C GLN A 143 -1.05 12.60 -0.30
N VAL A 144 -0.76 11.29 -0.31
CA VAL A 144 -1.70 10.27 -0.77
C VAL A 144 -1.59 9.00 0.07
N LEU A 145 -2.74 8.41 0.37
CA LEU A 145 -2.86 7.07 0.93
C LEU A 145 -3.48 6.15 -0.10
N VAL A 146 -2.89 5.00 -0.31
CA VAL A 146 -3.40 3.96 -1.21
C VAL A 146 -3.74 2.71 -0.41
N GLN A 147 -4.94 2.13 -0.63
CA GLN A 147 -5.44 1.03 0.19
C GLN A 147 -6.29 0.06 -0.61
N LEU A 148 -6.16 -1.25 -0.32
CA LEU A 148 -7.14 -2.23 -0.76
C LEU A 148 -8.47 -2.03 -0.03
N ILE A 149 -9.57 -2.15 -0.77
CA ILE A 149 -10.94 -1.97 -0.27
C ILE A 149 -11.86 -3.09 -0.76
N ALA A 150 -12.88 -3.41 0.02
CA ALA A 150 -13.97 -4.28 -0.42
C ALA A 150 -15.10 -3.46 -1.06
N LYS A 151 -15.81 -4.06 -2.03
CA LYS A 151 -16.96 -3.49 -2.72
C LYS A 151 -18.20 -4.35 -2.45
N LYS A 152 -19.35 -3.71 -2.24
CA LYS A 152 -20.65 -4.38 -2.09
C LYS A 152 -21.72 -3.60 -2.82
N GLU A 153 -22.50 -4.28 -3.63
CA GLU A 153 -23.70 -3.72 -4.24
C GLU A 153 -24.85 -3.79 -3.25
N THR A 154 -25.58 -2.71 -3.12
CA THR A 154 -26.75 -2.61 -2.24
C THR A 154 -27.93 -2.01 -3.01
N PRO A 155 -29.18 -2.17 -2.52
CA PRO A 155 -30.34 -1.51 -3.15
C PRO A 155 -30.20 0.02 -3.26
N ASN A 156 -29.36 0.63 -2.41
CA ASN A 156 -29.12 2.07 -2.35
C ASN A 156 -27.85 2.50 -3.09
N GLY A 157 -27.27 1.63 -3.92
CA GLY A 157 -26.04 1.88 -4.68
C GLY A 157 -24.82 1.12 -4.14
N VAL A 158 -23.68 1.40 -4.75
CA VAL A 158 -22.41 0.75 -4.39
C VAL A 158 -21.86 1.34 -3.08
N ARG A 159 -21.44 0.46 -2.17
CA ARG A 159 -20.77 0.81 -0.92
C ARG A 159 -19.37 0.18 -0.92
N TYR A 160 -18.46 0.82 -0.20
CA TYR A 160 -17.09 0.34 -0.04
C TYR A 160 -16.78 0.12 1.43
N SER A 161 -15.85 -0.76 1.71
CA SER A 161 -15.34 -1.00 3.05
C SER A 161 -13.83 -0.93 3.07
N LEU A 162 -13.27 -0.25 4.08
CA LEU A 162 -11.84 -0.20 4.34
C LEU A 162 -11.28 -1.56 4.80
N SER A 163 -12.18 -2.53 5.03
CA SER A 163 -11.85 -3.92 5.30
C SER A 163 -10.85 -4.10 6.45
N CYS A 164 -9.69 -4.69 6.18
CA CYS A 164 -8.71 -5.07 7.20
C CYS A 164 -7.99 -3.89 7.88
N ASN A 165 -8.06 -2.67 7.33
CA ASN A 165 -7.28 -1.53 7.80
C ASN A 165 -8.14 -0.23 7.90
N PRO A 166 -9.25 -0.22 8.66
CA PRO A 166 -10.08 0.98 8.79
C PRO A 166 -9.48 2.00 9.75
N ASP A 167 -8.88 1.54 10.83
CA ASP A 167 -8.44 2.28 12.00
C ASP A 167 -7.52 3.46 11.64
N LEU A 168 -6.35 3.15 11.12
CA LEU A 168 -5.35 4.16 10.79
C LEU A 168 -5.80 5.09 9.67
N THR A 169 -6.53 4.57 8.68
CA THR A 169 -7.02 5.36 7.54
C THR A 169 -8.04 6.41 7.97
N LEU A 170 -8.93 6.06 8.88
CA LEU A 170 -9.93 7.00 9.44
C LEU A 170 -9.25 8.07 10.29
N ASP A 171 -8.32 7.69 11.17
CA ASP A 171 -7.57 8.63 11.99
C ASP A 171 -6.78 9.63 11.14
N VAL A 172 -6.08 9.15 10.11
CA VAL A 172 -5.35 10.01 9.17
C VAL A 172 -6.30 10.96 8.45
N TYR A 173 -7.42 10.44 7.92
CA TYR A 173 -8.43 11.27 7.24
C TYR A 173 -8.93 12.40 8.14
N ASP A 174 -9.25 12.09 9.40
CA ASP A 174 -9.75 13.06 10.37
C ASP A 174 -8.71 14.13 10.73
N ILE A 175 -7.44 13.76 10.88
CA ILE A 175 -6.36 14.72 11.14
C ILE A 175 -6.23 15.71 9.97
N TYR A 176 -6.16 15.21 8.73
CA TYR A 176 -6.05 16.06 7.54
C TYR A 176 -7.27 16.96 7.33
N LYS A 177 -8.47 16.41 7.56
CA LYS A 177 -9.73 17.16 7.47
C LYS A 177 -9.79 18.30 8.49
N ARG A 178 -9.45 18.03 9.76
CA ARG A 178 -9.39 19.06 10.82
C ARG A 178 -8.34 20.12 10.55
N ALA A 179 -7.22 19.74 9.96
CA ALA A 179 -6.13 20.66 9.59
C ALA A 179 -6.40 21.42 8.28
N HIS A 180 -7.50 21.16 7.59
CA HIS A 180 -7.80 21.72 6.25
C HIS A 180 -6.66 21.50 5.23
N LYS A 181 -5.89 20.44 5.40
CA LYS A 181 -4.78 20.09 4.53
C LYS A 181 -5.25 19.14 3.43
N LYS A 182 -4.82 19.40 2.19
CA LYS A 182 -5.14 18.51 1.06
C LYS A 182 -4.53 17.14 1.29
N PHE A 183 -5.34 16.11 1.08
CA PHE A 183 -4.96 14.71 1.19
C PHE A 183 -5.78 13.88 0.21
N MET A 184 -5.16 12.90 -0.40
CA MET A 184 -5.80 12.04 -1.39
C MET A 184 -5.88 10.60 -0.84
N ILE A 185 -7.02 9.96 -1.01
CA ILE A 185 -7.19 8.54 -0.71
C ILE A 185 -7.57 7.82 -2.00
N ILE A 186 -6.81 6.79 -2.35
CA ILE A 186 -7.04 5.93 -3.51
C ILE A 186 -7.46 4.55 -3.01
N GLY A 187 -8.67 4.13 -3.36
CA GLY A 187 -9.16 2.79 -3.10
C GLY A 187 -8.85 1.85 -4.27
N VAL A 188 -8.38 0.66 -3.98
CA VAL A 188 -8.21 -0.41 -4.97
C VAL A 188 -9.08 -1.58 -4.56
N VAL A 189 -10.10 -1.87 -5.36
CA VAL A 189 -11.05 -2.95 -5.06
C VAL A 189 -10.36 -4.31 -5.19
N HIS A 190 -10.54 -5.14 -4.16
CA HIS A 190 -10.10 -6.54 -4.19
C HIS A 190 -11.29 -7.45 -3.88
N PRO A 191 -11.63 -8.38 -4.77
CA PRO A 191 -12.88 -9.15 -4.68
C PRO A 191 -12.94 -10.10 -3.49
N GLU A 192 -11.79 -10.55 -2.98
CA GLU A 192 -11.71 -11.50 -1.86
C GLU A 192 -11.61 -10.82 -0.49
N LEU A 193 -11.56 -9.49 -0.42
CA LEU A 193 -11.54 -8.81 0.88
C LEU A 193 -12.90 -8.90 1.58
N PRO A 194 -12.94 -9.19 2.89
CA PRO A 194 -14.18 -9.17 3.65
C PRO A 194 -14.76 -7.75 3.69
N PHE A 195 -16.05 -7.64 3.42
CA PHE A 195 -16.77 -6.39 3.61
C PHE A 195 -17.12 -6.23 5.10
N LEU A 196 -16.46 -5.33 5.78
CA LEU A 196 -16.75 -4.97 7.18
C LEU A 196 -17.68 -3.76 7.20
N GLU A 197 -18.69 -3.85 8.01
CA GLU A 197 -19.71 -2.81 8.24
C GLU A 197 -19.27 -1.84 9.37
N GLY A 198 -20.14 -0.93 9.75
CA GLY A 198 -19.87 0.08 10.77
C GLY A 198 -18.95 1.17 10.26
N ASP A 199 -17.99 1.62 11.07
CA ASP A 199 -17.08 2.71 10.71
C ASP A 199 -16.17 2.39 9.52
N ALA A 200 -15.97 1.10 9.22
CA ALA A 200 -15.19 0.68 8.04
C ALA A 200 -15.96 0.92 6.73
N GLU A 201 -17.29 1.06 6.77
CA GLU A 201 -18.12 1.27 5.59
C GLU A 201 -18.13 2.75 5.19
N VAL A 202 -17.75 3.03 3.94
CA VAL A 202 -17.62 4.39 3.40
C VAL A 202 -18.30 4.52 2.03
N GLY A 203 -18.63 5.74 1.65
CA GLY A 203 -19.12 6.06 0.31
C GLY A 203 -18.02 6.23 -0.72
N SER A 204 -18.40 6.29 -1.99
CA SER A 204 -17.45 6.56 -3.08
C SER A 204 -16.79 7.93 -2.99
N ASP A 205 -17.42 8.89 -2.33
CA ASP A 205 -16.94 10.25 -2.10
C ASP A 205 -15.77 10.33 -1.10
N PHE A 206 -15.54 9.25 -0.33
CA PHE A 206 -14.37 9.12 0.53
C PHE A 206 -13.05 9.07 -0.27
N PHE A 207 -13.11 8.59 -1.52
CA PHE A 207 -11.95 8.37 -2.38
C PHE A 207 -11.87 9.41 -3.49
N GLN A 208 -10.67 9.89 -3.80
CA GLN A 208 -10.41 10.72 -4.97
C GLN A 208 -10.30 9.88 -6.25
N ALA A 209 -9.84 8.63 -6.13
CA ALA A 209 -9.95 7.65 -7.20
C ALA A 209 -10.20 6.24 -6.65
N ILE A 210 -10.91 5.45 -7.43
CA ILE A 210 -11.16 4.02 -7.16
C ILE A 210 -10.71 3.25 -8.40
N LEU A 211 -9.81 2.29 -8.19
CA LEU A 211 -9.42 1.30 -9.18
C LEU A 211 -10.24 0.03 -8.92
N ASP A 212 -11.03 -0.38 -9.90
CA ASP A 212 -11.82 -1.61 -9.84
C ASP A 212 -11.55 -2.44 -11.09
N THR A 213 -10.75 -3.50 -10.95
CA THR A 213 -10.42 -4.42 -12.04
C THR A 213 -11.32 -5.65 -12.07
N SER A 214 -12.28 -5.76 -11.16
CA SER A 214 -13.15 -6.95 -11.02
C SER A 214 -14.09 -7.17 -12.20
N GLU A 215 -14.34 -6.13 -13.02
CA GLU A 215 -15.20 -6.20 -14.20
C GLU A 215 -14.44 -6.58 -15.51
N THR A 216 -13.12 -6.70 -15.44
CA THR A 216 -12.26 -6.98 -16.61
C THR A 216 -11.72 -8.40 -16.67
N ASN A 217 -12.13 -9.28 -15.76
CA ASN A 217 -11.75 -10.71 -15.72
C ASN A 217 -12.92 -11.61 -16.04
#